data_f2863a17304f21ec225605e8dcd2950b
#
_entry.id   f2863a17304f21ec225605e8dcd2950b
#
_cell.length_a   1.000
_cell.length_b   1.000
_cell.length_c   1.000
_cell.angle_alpha   90.00
_cell.angle_beta   90.00
_cell.angle_gamma   90.00
#
_symmetry.space_group_name_H-M   'P 1'
#
loop_
_entity.id
_entity.type
_entity.pdbx_description
1 polymer ?
#
loop_
_entity_poly.entity_id
_entity_poly.type
_entity_poly.pdbx_seq_one_letter_code
_entity_poly.pdbx_strand_id
1 'polypeptide(L)'
;HSFPTRRSSDLDLAPILYLKIKLEGLKLDDDIKHVVIDEAQDYSLIQFKVIKELTNCNGYTIVGDRNQRLIPVIDEVPMTKINEIFDNVEEFKLNKSYRSTEEIMKYANKYLSEDKIVPIVRQGKEVVEKDFKTNDELAEEVDKTLHALRKEGFESIAVICKDIEKAREVHSILKQKVNLKVLDSEDMIFNKGEIIIPSYFAKGLE
;
A
#
# COMPACT_ATOMS: atom_id res chain seq x y z
N HIS A 1 17.57 7.46 -10.50
CA HIS A 1 16.59 6.55 -9.86
C HIS A 1 16.53 6.87 -8.38
N SER A 2 15.86 7.99 -8.04
CA SER A 2 15.56 8.31 -6.65
C SER A 2 14.19 7.73 -6.32
N PHE A 3 14.17 6.66 -5.51
CA PHE A 3 12.96 6.28 -4.82
C PHE A 3 12.56 7.43 -3.88
N PRO A 4 11.24 7.66 -3.66
CA PRO A 4 10.82 8.58 -2.61
C PRO A 4 11.47 8.10 -1.31
N THR A 5 12.34 8.91 -0.80
CA THR A 5 13.08 8.66 0.40
C THR A 5 12.12 8.68 1.59
N ARG A 6 11.60 7.52 2.01
CA ARG A 6 11.69 7.26 3.44
C ARG A 6 13.15 7.61 3.76
N ARG A 7 13.37 8.54 4.67
CA ARG A 7 14.73 9.02 4.98
C ARG A 7 15.62 7.79 5.08
N SER A 8 16.79 7.80 4.44
CA SER A 8 17.73 6.65 4.50
C SER A 8 17.97 6.17 5.93
N SER A 9 17.82 7.05 6.92
CA SER A 9 17.79 6.76 8.34
C SER A 9 16.75 5.71 8.77
N ASP A 10 15.58 5.62 8.13
CA ASP A 10 14.52 4.71 8.59
C ASP A 10 14.78 3.27 8.11
N LEU A 11 15.45 3.10 6.97
CA LEU A 11 15.86 1.80 6.45
C LEU A 11 17.00 1.18 7.28
N ASP A 12 17.84 2.02 7.88
CA ASP A 12 19.00 1.58 8.66
C ASP A 12 18.63 1.32 10.14
N LEU A 13 17.48 1.79 10.61
CA LEU A 13 17.08 1.66 12.02
C LEU A 13 16.92 0.20 12.46
N ALA A 14 16.29 -0.66 11.64
CA ALA A 14 16.05 -2.03 12.05
C ALA A 14 17.34 -2.86 12.17
N PRO A 15 18.31 -2.79 11.23
CA PRO A 15 19.62 -3.43 11.41
C PRO A 15 20.38 -2.90 12.61
N ILE A 16 20.40 -1.58 12.84
CA ILE A 16 21.09 -0.95 13.99
C ILE A 16 20.45 -1.41 15.29
N LEU A 17 19.12 -1.40 15.37
CA LEU A 17 18.38 -1.85 16.55
C LEU A 17 18.62 -3.35 16.81
N TYR A 18 18.63 -4.17 15.78
CA TYR A 18 18.95 -5.60 15.92
C TYR A 18 20.35 -5.82 16.49
N LEU A 19 21.33 -5.08 15.98
CA LEU A 19 22.70 -5.15 16.51
C LEU A 19 22.76 -4.72 17.98
N LYS A 20 22.07 -3.65 18.32
CA LYS A 20 21.97 -3.14 19.71
C LYS A 20 21.32 -4.16 20.66
N ILE A 21 20.24 -4.81 20.21
CA ILE A 21 19.60 -5.90 20.96
C ILE A 21 20.59 -7.02 21.23
N LYS A 22 21.39 -7.43 20.24
CA LYS A 22 22.35 -8.53 20.36
C LYS A 22 23.54 -8.18 21.24
N LEU A 23 24.00 -6.92 21.25
CA LEU A 23 25.15 -6.48 22.03
C LEU A 23 24.78 -6.12 23.48
N GLU A 24 23.63 -5.47 23.69
CA GLU A 24 23.24 -4.91 24.98
C GLU A 24 22.16 -5.73 25.69
N GLY A 25 21.55 -6.71 25.00
CA GLY A 25 20.43 -7.49 25.55
C GLY A 25 19.15 -6.68 25.74
N LEU A 26 18.96 -5.65 24.91
CA LEU A 26 17.80 -4.76 25.01
C LEU A 26 16.48 -5.54 24.85
N LYS A 27 15.56 -5.31 25.78
CA LYS A 27 14.19 -5.86 25.75
C LYS A 27 13.23 -4.77 26.21
N LEU A 28 11.96 -4.89 25.84
CA LEU A 28 10.91 -4.08 26.41
C LEU A 28 10.62 -4.57 27.86
N ASP A 29 10.41 -3.63 28.76
CA ASP A 29 10.11 -3.93 30.16
C ASP A 29 8.65 -4.42 30.36
N ASP A 30 7.81 -4.28 29.32
CA ASP A 30 6.41 -4.64 29.35
C ASP A 30 6.18 -6.16 29.18
N ASP A 31 5.24 -6.72 29.92
CA ASP A 31 4.81 -8.12 29.81
C ASP A 31 3.83 -8.28 28.61
N ILE A 32 4.38 -8.27 27.40
CA ILE A 32 3.60 -8.37 26.17
C ILE A 32 3.16 -9.82 25.98
N LYS A 33 1.85 -10.06 25.98
CA LYS A 33 1.26 -11.39 25.82
C LYS A 33 1.02 -11.77 24.36
N HIS A 34 0.73 -10.80 23.52
CA HIS A 34 0.42 -11.02 22.12
C HIS A 34 0.79 -9.81 21.28
N VAL A 35 1.35 -10.06 20.10
CA VAL A 35 1.72 -9.02 19.11
C VAL A 35 0.89 -9.23 17.85
N VAL A 36 0.25 -8.17 17.38
CA VAL A 36 -0.45 -8.15 16.10
C VAL A 36 0.35 -7.28 15.12
N ILE A 37 0.69 -7.85 13.98
CA ILE A 37 1.39 -7.13 12.91
C ILE A 37 0.47 -7.11 11.69
N ASP A 38 0.03 -5.92 11.33
CA ASP A 38 -0.77 -5.68 10.11
C ASP A 38 0.12 -5.18 8.97
N GLU A 39 -0.38 -5.29 7.72
CA GLU A 39 0.36 -4.91 6.50
C GLU A 39 1.77 -5.56 6.44
N ALA A 40 1.84 -6.81 6.88
CA ALA A 40 3.10 -7.53 7.09
C ALA A 40 3.96 -7.67 5.83
N GLN A 41 3.37 -7.53 4.63
CA GLN A 41 4.12 -7.56 3.36
C GLN A 41 5.09 -6.39 3.19
N ASP A 42 4.93 -5.31 3.96
CA ASP A 42 5.80 -4.14 3.92
C ASP A 42 6.97 -4.23 4.91
N TYR A 43 6.97 -5.25 5.78
CA TYR A 43 8.06 -5.49 6.72
C TYR A 43 9.18 -6.31 6.07
N SER A 44 10.41 -6.02 6.43
CA SER A 44 11.59 -6.82 6.11
C SER A 44 11.79 -7.94 7.15
N LEU A 45 12.55 -8.98 6.80
CA LEU A 45 12.89 -10.06 7.74
C LEU A 45 13.60 -9.55 8.99
N ILE A 46 14.44 -8.53 8.85
CA ILE A 46 15.16 -7.95 10.00
C ILE A 46 14.20 -7.22 10.95
N GLN A 47 13.14 -6.58 10.43
CA GLN A 47 12.13 -5.95 11.27
C GLN A 47 11.33 -6.99 12.07
N PHE A 48 10.95 -8.12 11.48
CA PHE A 48 10.32 -9.22 12.22
C PHE A 48 11.25 -9.77 13.32
N LYS A 49 12.55 -9.95 13.03
CA LYS A 49 13.54 -10.37 14.04
C LYS A 49 13.65 -9.38 15.18
N VAL A 50 13.68 -8.07 14.87
CA VAL A 50 13.72 -7.01 15.88
C VAL A 50 12.49 -7.07 16.78
N ILE A 51 11.29 -7.16 16.19
CA ILE A 51 10.03 -7.25 16.96
C ILE A 51 10.05 -8.48 17.87
N LYS A 52 10.42 -9.65 17.35
CA LYS A 52 10.48 -10.89 18.14
C LYS A 52 11.43 -10.77 19.34
N GLU A 53 12.64 -10.26 19.11
CA GLU A 53 13.66 -10.13 20.15
C GLU A 53 13.30 -9.08 21.21
N LEU A 54 12.76 -7.95 20.78
CA LEU A 54 12.37 -6.87 21.70
C LEU A 54 11.21 -7.26 22.60
N THR A 55 10.17 -7.86 22.02
CA THR A 55 8.94 -8.17 22.77
C THR A 55 9.08 -9.41 23.61
N ASN A 56 9.99 -10.32 23.26
CA ASN A 56 10.16 -11.63 23.89
C ASN A 56 8.81 -12.37 24.08
N CYS A 57 7.88 -12.15 23.16
CA CYS A 57 6.53 -12.68 23.17
C CYS A 57 6.45 -13.98 22.39
N ASN A 58 5.58 -14.89 22.79
CA ASN A 58 5.35 -16.16 22.08
C ASN A 58 4.05 -16.17 21.26
N GLY A 59 3.17 -15.19 21.44
CA GLY A 59 1.90 -15.08 20.71
C GLY A 59 1.98 -14.02 19.63
N TYR A 60 1.78 -14.42 18.36
CA TYR A 60 1.78 -13.50 17.22
C TYR A 60 0.57 -13.73 16.33
N THR A 61 -0.01 -12.66 15.82
CA THR A 61 -0.92 -12.67 14.67
C THR A 61 -0.33 -11.75 13.61
N ILE A 62 -0.02 -12.33 12.45
CA ILE A 62 0.64 -11.60 11.37
C ILE A 62 -0.29 -11.63 10.17
N VAL A 63 -0.77 -10.47 9.76
CA VAL A 63 -1.70 -10.29 8.63
C VAL A 63 -1.07 -9.44 7.55
N GLY A 64 -1.35 -9.77 6.30
CA GLY A 64 -0.85 -9.03 5.16
C GLY A 64 -1.33 -9.60 3.83
N ASP A 65 -1.22 -8.81 2.78
CA ASP A 65 -1.55 -9.21 1.42
C ASP A 65 -0.28 -9.20 0.55
N ARG A 66 0.17 -10.38 0.12
CA ARG A 66 1.37 -10.56 -0.71
C ARG A 66 1.30 -9.77 -2.02
N ASN A 67 0.10 -9.56 -2.54
CA ASN A 67 -0.14 -8.88 -3.81
C ASN A 67 -0.16 -7.34 -3.69
N GLN A 68 -0.25 -6.79 -2.46
CA GLN A 68 -0.28 -5.34 -2.19
C GLN A 68 1.09 -4.76 -1.79
N ARG A 69 2.16 -5.46 -2.07
CA ARG A 69 3.50 -4.96 -1.76
C ARG A 69 3.88 -3.79 -2.67
N LEU A 70 4.18 -2.65 -2.08
CA LEU A 70 4.51 -1.42 -2.81
C LEU A 70 6.01 -1.27 -3.09
N ILE A 71 6.86 -1.86 -2.25
CA ILE A 71 8.32 -1.77 -2.39
C ILE A 71 8.83 -3.04 -3.06
N PRO A 72 9.29 -2.98 -4.31
CA PRO A 72 9.95 -4.11 -4.93
C PRO A 72 11.29 -4.32 -4.22
N VAL A 73 11.36 -5.32 -3.37
CA VAL A 73 12.63 -5.78 -2.81
C VAL A 73 13.18 -6.85 -3.75
N ILE A 74 14.48 -6.83 -3.94
CA ILE A 74 15.21 -7.76 -4.83
C ILE A 74 15.10 -9.21 -4.33
N ASP A 75 14.80 -9.37 -3.02
CA ASP A 75 14.67 -10.68 -2.38
C ASP A 75 13.21 -11.14 -2.24
N GLU A 76 13.05 -12.44 -1.99
CA GLU A 76 11.79 -13.14 -1.79
C GLU A 76 10.85 -12.41 -0.80
N VAL A 77 9.55 -12.59 -1.00
CA VAL A 77 8.52 -11.98 -0.16
C VAL A 77 8.74 -12.39 1.31
N PRO A 78 8.97 -11.43 2.24
CA PRO A 78 9.30 -11.77 3.63
C PRO A 78 8.27 -12.68 4.32
N MET A 79 7.00 -12.57 3.95
CA MET A 79 5.93 -13.43 4.47
C MET A 79 6.12 -14.92 4.14
N THR A 80 6.84 -15.28 3.08
CA THR A 80 7.13 -16.70 2.77
C THR A 80 8.21 -17.29 3.69
N LYS A 81 8.98 -16.42 4.35
CA LYS A 81 10.07 -16.79 5.26
C LYS A 81 9.77 -16.58 6.73
N ILE A 82 8.51 -16.31 7.08
CA ILE A 82 8.09 -16.13 8.47
C ILE A 82 8.44 -17.36 9.33
N ASN A 83 8.35 -18.56 8.77
CA ASN A 83 8.74 -19.81 9.44
C ASN A 83 10.23 -19.89 9.81
N GLU A 84 11.11 -19.07 9.22
CA GLU A 84 12.52 -18.98 9.61
C GLU A 84 12.70 -18.14 10.90
N ILE A 85 11.67 -17.38 11.29
CA ILE A 85 11.72 -16.45 12.42
C ILE A 85 10.84 -16.92 13.57
N PHE A 86 9.63 -17.38 13.26
CA PHE A 86 8.65 -17.79 14.24
C PHE A 86 8.44 -19.31 14.20
N ASP A 87 8.29 -19.91 15.37
CA ASP A 87 8.07 -21.33 15.52
C ASP A 87 6.56 -21.65 15.50
N ASN A 88 6.19 -22.86 15.07
CA ASN A 88 4.80 -23.34 15.06
C ASN A 88 3.83 -22.40 14.32
N VAL A 89 4.20 -21.94 13.15
CA VAL A 89 3.37 -21.04 12.34
C VAL A 89 2.25 -21.83 11.68
N GLU A 90 1.01 -21.38 11.89
CA GLU A 90 -0.17 -21.83 11.15
C GLU A 90 -0.54 -20.75 10.13
N GLU A 91 -0.72 -21.14 8.87
CA GLU A 91 -1.07 -20.22 7.78
C GLU A 91 -2.55 -20.37 7.41
N PHE A 92 -3.25 -19.25 7.41
CA PHE A 92 -4.63 -19.15 6.94
C PHE A 92 -4.72 -18.22 5.75
N LYS A 93 -5.34 -18.67 4.65
CA LYS A 93 -5.56 -17.86 3.45
C LYS A 93 -7.00 -17.38 3.39
N LEU A 94 -7.16 -16.05 3.32
CA LEU A 94 -8.44 -15.40 3.08
C LEU A 94 -8.48 -14.95 1.62
N ASN A 95 -9.20 -15.69 0.77
CA ASN A 95 -9.28 -15.44 -0.67
C ASN A 95 -10.59 -14.79 -1.11
N LYS A 96 -11.40 -14.31 -0.16
CA LYS A 96 -12.70 -13.68 -0.43
C LYS A 96 -12.64 -12.19 -0.10
N SER A 97 -13.03 -11.34 -1.06
CA SER A 97 -13.10 -9.90 -0.85
C SER A 97 -14.55 -9.42 -0.71
N TYR A 98 -14.81 -8.63 0.32
CA TYR A 98 -16.08 -7.94 0.57
C TYR A 98 -15.99 -6.43 0.29
N ARG A 99 -14.78 -5.90 0.13
CA ARG A 99 -14.51 -4.47 0.00
C ARG A 99 -14.75 -3.98 -1.43
N SER A 100 -14.18 -4.66 -2.40
CA SER A 100 -14.22 -4.26 -3.81
C SER A 100 -15.38 -4.90 -4.57
N THR A 101 -15.81 -4.25 -5.64
CA THR A 101 -16.82 -4.80 -6.53
C THR A 101 -16.28 -5.96 -7.38
N GLU A 102 -17.19 -6.76 -7.92
CA GLU A 102 -16.84 -7.90 -8.76
C GLU A 102 -16.01 -7.48 -9.98
N GLU A 103 -16.38 -6.36 -10.61
CA GLU A 103 -15.72 -5.83 -11.80
C GLU A 103 -14.27 -5.40 -11.50
N ILE A 104 -14.05 -4.72 -10.37
CA ILE A 104 -12.70 -4.33 -9.91
C ILE A 104 -11.86 -5.59 -9.64
N MET A 105 -12.42 -6.57 -8.95
CA MET A 105 -11.69 -7.80 -8.62
C MET A 105 -11.40 -8.65 -9.85
N LYS A 106 -12.33 -8.75 -10.80
CA LYS A 106 -12.09 -9.40 -12.10
C LYS A 106 -10.94 -8.73 -12.85
N TYR A 107 -10.92 -7.40 -12.85
CA TYR A 107 -9.85 -6.63 -13.49
C TYR A 107 -8.50 -6.85 -12.79
N ALA A 108 -8.44 -6.72 -11.47
CA ALA A 108 -7.23 -6.94 -10.68
C ALA A 108 -6.67 -8.36 -10.85
N ASN A 109 -7.53 -9.37 -10.87
CA ASN A 109 -7.14 -10.77 -11.06
C ASN A 109 -6.47 -11.07 -12.42
N LYS A 110 -6.56 -10.17 -13.42
CA LYS A 110 -5.79 -10.30 -14.67
C LYS A 110 -4.28 -10.18 -14.47
N TYR A 111 -3.89 -9.46 -13.43
CA TYR A 111 -2.48 -9.17 -13.09
C TYR A 111 -1.93 -10.09 -12.02
N LEU A 112 -2.75 -10.96 -11.42
CA LEU A 112 -2.32 -11.94 -10.43
C LEU A 112 -2.01 -13.28 -11.13
N SER A 113 -0.81 -13.81 -10.89
CA SER A 113 -0.41 -15.14 -11.37
C SER A 113 -1.01 -16.26 -10.52
N GLU A 114 -1.09 -16.06 -9.22
CA GLU A 114 -1.58 -17.01 -8.22
C GLU A 114 -2.50 -16.31 -7.22
N ASP A 115 -3.15 -17.08 -6.34
CA ASP A 115 -3.99 -16.57 -5.24
C ASP A 115 -5.07 -15.57 -5.71
N LYS A 116 -5.82 -15.93 -6.77
CA LYS A 116 -6.94 -15.11 -7.27
C LYS A 116 -7.98 -14.88 -6.18
N ILE A 117 -8.42 -13.63 -6.08
CA ILE A 117 -9.39 -13.20 -5.09
C ILE A 117 -10.80 -13.41 -5.63
N VAL A 118 -11.66 -14.04 -4.83
CA VAL A 118 -13.07 -14.28 -5.18
C VAL A 118 -13.90 -13.10 -4.66
N PRO A 119 -14.54 -12.31 -5.55
CA PRO A 119 -15.48 -11.27 -5.13
C PRO A 119 -16.77 -11.91 -4.61
N ILE A 120 -17.35 -11.35 -3.54
CA ILE A 120 -18.49 -12.04 -2.93
C ILE A 120 -19.84 -11.43 -3.28
N VAL A 121 -20.05 -10.13 -3.33
CA VAL A 121 -21.46 -9.65 -3.38
C VAL A 121 -21.67 -8.28 -4.03
N ARG A 122 -20.68 -7.44 -4.25
CA ARG A 122 -20.91 -6.08 -4.73
C ARG A 122 -20.75 -5.99 -6.24
N GLN A 123 -21.82 -5.63 -6.95
CA GLN A 123 -21.73 -5.23 -8.34
C GLN A 123 -21.38 -3.74 -8.44
N GLY A 124 -20.59 -3.39 -9.43
CA GLY A 124 -20.15 -2.02 -9.68
C GLY A 124 -20.09 -1.71 -11.16
N LYS A 125 -19.43 -0.61 -11.49
CA LYS A 125 -19.16 -0.26 -12.88
C LYS A 125 -17.96 -1.04 -13.38
N GLU A 126 -17.98 -1.34 -14.68
CA GLU A 126 -16.84 -1.93 -15.38
C GLU A 126 -15.61 -1.00 -15.24
N VAL A 127 -14.44 -1.63 -15.10
CA VAL A 127 -13.17 -0.90 -15.12
C VAL A 127 -12.89 -0.46 -16.55
N VAL A 128 -12.67 0.83 -16.73
CA VAL A 128 -12.37 1.42 -18.04
C VAL A 128 -10.87 1.59 -18.18
N GLU A 129 -10.30 1.03 -19.24
CA GLU A 129 -8.90 1.17 -19.60
C GLU A 129 -8.79 2.00 -20.87
N LYS A 130 -7.90 3.01 -20.86
CA LYS A 130 -7.71 3.92 -21.98
C LYS A 130 -6.24 4.23 -22.19
N ASP A 131 -5.83 4.22 -23.45
CA ASP A 131 -4.51 4.64 -23.90
C ASP A 131 -4.59 6.04 -24.49
N PHE A 132 -3.60 6.88 -24.18
CA PHE A 132 -3.48 8.25 -24.69
C PHE A 132 -2.18 8.42 -25.46
N LYS A 133 -2.27 9.12 -26.59
CA LYS A 133 -1.10 9.44 -27.41
C LYS A 133 -0.44 10.75 -27.02
N THR A 134 -1.21 11.66 -26.43
CA THR A 134 -0.76 12.99 -26.04
C THR A 134 -1.19 13.36 -24.62
N ASN A 135 -0.47 14.29 -24.00
CA ASN A 135 -0.83 14.85 -22.69
C ASN A 135 -2.16 15.63 -22.74
N ASP A 136 -2.49 16.22 -23.88
CA ASP A 136 -3.74 16.95 -24.06
C ASP A 136 -4.94 16.01 -24.04
N GLU A 137 -4.84 14.86 -24.74
CA GLU A 137 -5.86 13.81 -24.69
C GLU A 137 -6.07 13.27 -23.27
N LEU A 138 -4.97 13.04 -22.53
CA LEU A 138 -5.02 12.63 -21.13
C LEU A 138 -5.75 13.68 -20.28
N ALA A 139 -5.38 14.95 -20.41
CA ALA A 139 -5.97 16.04 -19.64
C ALA A 139 -7.47 16.21 -19.92
N GLU A 140 -7.87 16.10 -21.18
CA GLU A 140 -9.30 16.16 -21.56
C GLU A 140 -10.12 15.02 -21.00
N GLU A 141 -9.59 13.80 -21.05
CA GLU A 141 -10.32 12.65 -20.55
C GLU A 141 -10.40 12.64 -19.02
N VAL A 142 -9.34 13.07 -18.32
CA VAL A 142 -9.38 13.23 -16.86
C VAL A 142 -10.41 14.28 -16.45
N ASP A 143 -10.43 15.44 -17.09
CA ASP A 143 -11.40 16.50 -16.82
C ASP A 143 -12.83 16.01 -17.05
N LYS A 144 -13.09 15.37 -18.18
CA LYS A 144 -14.39 14.77 -18.50
C LYS A 144 -14.82 13.74 -17.48
N THR A 145 -13.88 12.90 -17.03
CA THR A 145 -14.16 11.85 -16.03
C THR A 145 -14.50 12.47 -14.68
N LEU A 146 -13.74 13.46 -14.22
CA LEU A 146 -14.01 14.17 -12.98
C LEU A 146 -15.38 14.86 -13.03
N HIS A 147 -15.70 15.50 -14.14
CA HIS A 147 -17.03 16.08 -14.35
C HIS A 147 -18.16 15.07 -14.26
N ALA A 148 -17.99 13.89 -14.84
CA ALA A 148 -18.98 12.81 -14.78
C ALA A 148 -19.17 12.30 -13.35
N LEU A 149 -18.08 12.07 -12.62
CA LEU A 149 -18.10 11.59 -11.24
C LEU A 149 -18.77 12.62 -10.29
N ARG A 150 -18.49 13.92 -10.47
CA ARG A 150 -19.17 14.98 -9.70
C ARG A 150 -20.70 14.98 -9.94
N LYS A 151 -21.12 14.79 -11.18
CA LYS A 151 -22.56 14.70 -11.52
C LYS A 151 -23.23 13.47 -10.90
N GLU A 152 -22.48 12.40 -10.68
CA GLU A 152 -22.94 11.20 -9.99
C GLU A 152 -22.96 11.35 -8.46
N GLY A 153 -22.46 12.47 -7.93
CA GLY A 153 -22.48 12.78 -6.50
C GLY A 153 -21.25 12.33 -5.72
N PHE A 154 -20.16 11.95 -6.40
CA PHE A 154 -18.91 11.66 -5.70
C PHE A 154 -18.29 12.95 -5.17
N GLU A 155 -18.06 13.02 -3.86
CA GLU A 155 -17.47 14.18 -3.18
C GLU A 155 -15.96 14.06 -2.98
N SER A 156 -15.43 12.83 -3.04
CA SER A 156 -14.00 12.53 -2.89
C SER A 156 -13.52 11.72 -4.09
N ILE A 157 -12.60 12.29 -4.87
CA ILE A 157 -12.07 11.69 -6.08
C ILE A 157 -10.55 11.75 -6.04
N ALA A 158 -9.90 10.63 -6.28
CA ALA A 158 -8.44 10.54 -6.29
C ALA A 158 -7.91 10.12 -7.66
N VAL A 159 -6.93 10.87 -8.16
CA VAL A 159 -6.07 10.46 -9.28
C VAL A 159 -4.83 9.82 -8.69
N ILE A 160 -4.69 8.50 -8.85
CA ILE A 160 -3.59 7.74 -8.27
C ILE A 160 -2.48 7.58 -9.30
N CYS A 161 -1.26 7.97 -8.94
CA CYS A 161 -0.08 7.85 -9.77
C CYS A 161 0.89 6.83 -9.17
N LYS A 162 1.80 6.30 -9.98
CA LYS A 162 2.78 5.30 -9.54
C LYS A 162 3.62 5.79 -8.36
N ASP A 163 4.14 7.00 -8.46
CA ASP A 163 5.02 7.65 -7.48
C ASP A 163 4.78 9.16 -7.44
N ILE A 164 5.49 9.86 -6.54
CA ILE A 164 5.33 11.31 -6.36
C ILE A 164 5.84 12.11 -7.57
N GLU A 165 6.87 11.64 -8.27
CA GLU A 165 7.39 12.30 -9.45
C GLU A 165 6.33 12.28 -10.56
N LYS A 166 5.70 11.11 -10.76
CA LYS A 166 4.60 10.96 -11.73
C LYS A 166 3.36 11.76 -11.31
N ALA A 167 3.04 11.84 -10.02
CA ALA A 167 1.95 12.67 -9.53
C ALA A 167 2.17 14.16 -9.85
N ARG A 168 3.38 14.67 -9.64
CA ARG A 168 3.75 16.06 -9.97
C ARG A 168 3.76 16.31 -11.48
N GLU A 169 4.25 15.37 -12.27
CA GLU A 169 4.20 15.44 -13.74
C GLU A 169 2.74 15.53 -14.21
N VAL A 170 1.89 14.58 -13.79
CA VAL A 170 0.47 14.56 -14.17
C VAL A 170 -0.25 15.80 -13.68
N HIS A 171 0.02 16.27 -12.45
CA HIS A 171 -0.51 17.53 -11.95
C HIS A 171 -0.14 18.71 -12.85
N SER A 172 1.11 18.79 -13.33
CA SER A 172 1.54 19.87 -14.23
C SER A 172 0.81 19.84 -15.57
N ILE A 173 0.46 18.67 -16.07
CA ILE A 173 -0.35 18.48 -17.27
C ILE A 173 -1.80 18.93 -17.03
N LEU A 174 -2.37 18.55 -15.89
CA LEU A 174 -3.78 18.78 -15.57
C LEU A 174 -4.09 20.20 -15.11
N LYS A 175 -3.14 20.91 -14.51
CA LYS A 175 -3.34 22.21 -13.81
C LYS A 175 -4.02 23.31 -14.63
N GLN A 176 -4.00 23.22 -15.96
CA GLN A 176 -4.66 24.19 -16.84
C GLN A 176 -6.17 23.92 -16.99
N LYS A 177 -6.59 22.68 -16.80
CA LYS A 177 -7.96 22.22 -16.99
C LYS A 177 -8.65 21.87 -15.66
N VAL A 178 -7.89 21.34 -14.70
CA VAL A 178 -8.43 20.80 -13.45
C VAL A 178 -7.65 21.33 -12.26
N ASN A 179 -8.34 21.71 -11.21
CA ASN A 179 -7.73 22.14 -9.95
C ASN A 179 -7.65 20.95 -8.98
N LEU A 180 -6.59 20.15 -9.12
CA LEU A 180 -6.30 19.02 -8.24
C LEU A 180 -5.24 19.42 -7.19
N LYS A 181 -5.40 18.97 -5.96
CA LYS A 181 -4.40 19.14 -4.92
C LYS A 181 -3.44 17.93 -4.92
N VAL A 182 -2.15 18.18 -5.01
CA VAL A 182 -1.13 17.11 -4.85
C VAL A 182 -0.98 16.80 -3.36
N LEU A 183 -1.16 15.54 -3.01
CA LEU A 183 -0.89 15.03 -1.67
C LEU A 183 0.50 14.40 -1.68
N ASP A 184 1.48 15.07 -1.07
CA ASP A 184 2.89 14.66 -1.09
C ASP A 184 3.48 14.39 0.30
N SER A 185 2.68 14.51 1.35
CA SER A 185 3.07 14.22 2.73
C SER A 185 1.98 13.51 3.52
N GLU A 186 2.38 12.65 4.47
CA GLU A 186 1.47 11.90 5.34
C GLU A 186 0.67 12.79 6.31
N ASP A 187 1.14 14.02 6.57
CA ASP A 187 0.50 14.97 7.50
C ASP A 187 -0.72 15.67 6.90
N MET A 188 -1.05 15.42 5.63
CA MET A 188 -2.22 16.04 5.01
C MET A 188 -3.49 15.26 5.34
N ILE A 189 -4.34 15.84 6.18
CA ILE A 189 -5.70 15.34 6.41
C ILE A 189 -6.54 15.62 5.16
N PHE A 190 -6.97 14.55 4.49
CA PHE A 190 -7.89 14.63 3.37
C PHE A 190 -9.31 14.41 3.85
N ASN A 191 -10.12 15.46 3.85
CA ASN A 191 -11.52 15.37 4.29
C ASN A 191 -12.48 15.16 3.11
N LYS A 192 -12.39 15.98 2.07
CA LYS A 192 -13.23 15.95 0.86
C LYS A 192 -12.54 16.71 -0.27
N GLY A 193 -12.84 16.33 -1.53
CA GLY A 193 -12.40 17.04 -2.72
C GLY A 193 -11.71 16.14 -3.74
N GLU A 194 -10.92 16.75 -4.59
CA GLU A 194 -10.21 16.06 -5.67
C GLU A 194 -8.72 16.18 -5.45
N ILE A 195 -8.06 15.05 -5.44
CA ILE A 195 -6.63 14.95 -5.17
C ILE A 195 -5.90 14.15 -6.22
N ILE A 196 -4.60 14.37 -6.28
CA ILE A 196 -3.66 13.52 -6.98
C ILE A 196 -2.65 13.00 -5.97
N ILE A 197 -2.45 11.68 -5.94
CA ILE A 197 -1.64 11.01 -4.93
C ILE A 197 -0.76 9.92 -5.54
N PRO A 198 0.41 9.65 -4.99
CA PRO A 198 1.16 8.46 -5.30
C PRO A 198 0.51 7.20 -4.69
N SER A 199 0.73 6.04 -5.34
CA SER A 199 0.10 4.77 -4.98
C SER A 199 0.33 4.34 -3.53
N TYR A 200 1.51 4.65 -2.98
CA TYR A 200 1.84 4.29 -1.60
C TYR A 200 1.06 5.10 -0.54
N PHE A 201 0.55 6.29 -0.87
CA PHE A 201 -0.39 7.02 -0.01
C PHE A 201 -1.84 6.59 -0.21
N ALA A 202 -2.16 6.02 -1.38
CA ALA A 202 -3.50 5.47 -1.63
C ALA A 202 -3.75 4.19 -0.82
N LYS A 203 -2.68 3.49 -0.43
CA LYS A 203 -2.76 2.34 0.45
C LYS A 203 -3.22 2.81 1.84
N GLY A 204 -4.35 2.28 2.30
CA GLY A 204 -4.94 2.67 3.59
C GLY A 204 -5.96 3.83 3.51
N LEU A 205 -6.17 4.43 2.34
CA LEU A 205 -7.34 5.29 2.13
C LEU A 205 -8.56 4.41 1.89
N GLU A 206 -9.41 4.32 2.89
CA GLU A 206 -10.67 3.55 2.86
C GLU A 206 -11.90 4.45 2.90
#